data_6f30a0dfba866c8faacfeff0c8764a5e
#
_entry.id   6f30a0dfba866c8faacfeff0c8764a5e
#
_cell.length_a   1.000
_cell.length_b   1.000
_cell.length_c   1.000
_cell.angle_alpha   90.00
_cell.angle_beta   90.00
_cell.angle_gamma   90.00
#
_symmetry.space_group_name_H-M   'P 1'
#
loop_
_entity.id
_entity.type
_entity.pdbx_description
1 polymer ?
#
loop_
_entity_poly.entity_id
_entity_poly.type
_entity_poly.pdbx_seq_one_letter_code
_entity_poly.pdbx_strand_id
1 'polypeptide(L)'
;MITRVWHGRTKTIDAEIYREFIIETGMRDYTSTKGNLGAQIWQRQEGDITHIWTVSWWKDFESIKAFAGDEIEKAKYYDDDKKYLLEFEPNVIHCETFDFKSLNE
;
A
#
# COMPACT_ATOMS: atom_id res chain seq x y z
N MET A 1 -12.42 10.64 5.75
CA MET A 1 -11.12 10.08 5.31
C MET A 1 -11.18 8.57 5.32
N ILE A 2 -10.62 7.96 4.31
CA ILE A 2 -10.58 6.50 4.19
C ILE A 2 -9.12 6.04 4.23
N THR A 3 -8.85 4.99 5.01
CA THR A 3 -7.54 4.34 5.01
C THR A 3 -7.61 3.07 4.17
N ARG A 4 -6.68 2.92 3.24
CA ARG A 4 -6.54 1.73 2.41
C ARG A 4 -5.29 1.00 2.85
N VAL A 5 -5.41 -0.31 3.13
CA VAL A 5 -4.30 -1.14 3.61
C VAL A 5 -4.10 -2.32 2.68
N TRP A 6 -2.92 -2.39 2.09
CA TRP A 6 -2.46 -3.57 1.33
C TRP A 6 -1.40 -4.30 2.16
N HIS A 7 -1.38 -5.62 2.06
CA HIS A 7 -0.39 -6.47 2.73
C HIS A 7 0.21 -7.47 1.77
N GLY A 8 1.52 -7.68 1.91
CA GLY A 8 2.22 -8.73 1.19
C GLY A 8 3.38 -9.25 2.00
N ARG A 9 3.96 -10.36 1.56
CA ARG A 9 5.11 -10.97 2.20
C ARG A 9 6.20 -11.20 1.17
N THR A 10 7.44 -10.97 1.57
CA THR A 10 8.61 -11.21 0.74
C THR A 10 9.68 -11.91 1.58
N LYS A 11 10.68 -12.49 0.93
CA LYS A 11 11.85 -12.99 1.66
C LYS A 11 12.56 -11.81 2.30
N THR A 12 13.04 -11.98 3.52
CA THR A 12 13.75 -10.92 4.21
C THR A 12 14.94 -10.39 3.41
N ILE A 13 15.63 -11.29 2.70
CA ILE A 13 16.77 -10.89 1.87
C ILE A 13 16.39 -9.95 0.74
N ASP A 14 15.14 -9.98 0.29
CA ASP A 14 14.62 -9.11 -0.78
C ASP A 14 13.91 -7.87 -0.27
N ALA A 15 13.74 -7.74 1.05
CA ALA A 15 12.86 -6.70 1.60
C ALA A 15 13.27 -5.29 1.23
N GLU A 16 14.57 -4.98 1.27
CA GLU A 16 15.04 -3.63 0.96
C GLU A 16 14.82 -3.27 -0.50
N ILE A 17 15.16 -4.18 -1.40
CA ILE A 17 14.97 -3.97 -2.85
C ILE A 17 13.48 -3.86 -3.16
N TYR A 18 12.66 -4.71 -2.54
CA TYR A 18 11.22 -4.66 -2.78
C TYR A 18 10.61 -3.36 -2.26
N ARG A 19 11.05 -2.89 -1.10
CA ARG A 19 10.58 -1.61 -0.57
C ARG A 19 10.89 -0.46 -1.52
N GLU A 20 12.09 -0.44 -2.10
CA GLU A 20 12.44 0.58 -3.09
C GLU A 20 11.57 0.50 -4.34
N PHE A 21 11.26 -0.73 -4.77
CA PHE A 21 10.34 -0.93 -5.88
C PHE A 21 8.95 -0.37 -5.58
N ILE A 22 8.44 -0.62 -4.37
CA ILE A 22 7.14 -0.10 -3.94
C ILE A 22 7.14 1.44 -3.95
N ILE A 23 8.23 2.05 -3.49
CA ILE A 23 8.34 3.51 -3.48
C ILE A 23 8.22 4.08 -4.89
N GLU A 24 8.84 3.44 -5.87
CA GLU A 24 8.85 3.90 -7.24
C GLU A 24 7.59 3.57 -8.02
N THR A 25 6.79 2.64 -7.54
CA THR A 25 5.55 2.20 -8.21
C THR A 25 4.31 2.61 -7.43
N GLY A 26 3.90 1.80 -6.47
CA GLY A 26 2.67 2.01 -5.73
C GLY A 26 2.62 3.35 -4.99
N MET A 27 3.68 3.68 -4.27
CA MET A 27 3.71 4.91 -3.49
C MET A 27 3.64 6.14 -4.39
N ARG A 28 4.34 6.11 -5.52
CA ARG A 28 4.27 7.19 -6.51
C ARG A 28 2.86 7.33 -7.06
N ASP A 29 2.23 6.21 -7.41
CA ASP A 29 0.87 6.22 -7.94
C ASP A 29 -0.14 6.72 -6.92
N TYR A 30 0.01 6.32 -5.65
CA TYR A 30 -0.85 6.85 -4.58
C TYR A 30 -0.75 8.37 -4.52
N THR A 31 0.47 8.87 -4.38
CA THR A 31 0.67 10.31 -4.11
C THR A 31 0.39 11.19 -5.32
N SER A 32 0.41 10.64 -6.52
CA SER A 32 0.07 11.39 -7.74
C SER A 32 -1.42 11.36 -8.06
N THR A 33 -2.22 10.59 -7.33
CA THR A 33 -3.66 10.52 -7.55
C THR A 33 -4.36 11.62 -6.77
N LYS A 34 -5.21 12.40 -7.44
CA LYS A 34 -5.97 13.47 -6.80
C LYS A 34 -6.87 12.86 -5.71
N GLY A 35 -6.85 13.48 -4.53
CA GLY A 35 -7.63 12.99 -3.39
C GLY A 35 -6.84 12.09 -2.46
N ASN A 36 -5.62 11.70 -2.83
CA ASN A 36 -4.73 11.04 -1.90
C ASN A 36 -4.20 12.05 -0.88
N LEU A 37 -4.21 11.68 0.40
CA LEU A 37 -3.79 12.55 1.50
C LEU A 37 -2.44 12.15 2.09
N GLY A 38 -1.90 11.02 1.67
CA GLY A 38 -0.61 10.54 2.15
C GLY A 38 -0.51 9.03 2.07
N ALA A 39 0.70 8.51 2.26
CA ALA A 39 0.94 7.08 2.24
C ALA A 39 2.19 6.76 3.05
N GLN A 40 2.23 5.54 3.57
CA GLN A 40 3.37 5.02 4.32
C GLN A 40 3.59 3.56 3.97
N ILE A 41 4.81 3.10 4.19
CA ILE A 41 5.15 1.68 4.14
C ILE A 41 5.42 1.24 5.57
N TRP A 42 4.79 0.14 5.97
CA TRP A 42 5.07 -0.51 7.24
C TRP A 42 5.77 -1.83 6.95
N GLN A 43 6.71 -2.20 7.78
CA GLN A 43 7.50 -3.41 7.57
C GLN A 43 7.74 -4.11 8.89
N ARG A 44 7.61 -5.43 8.90
CA ARG A 44 7.90 -6.26 10.07
C ARG A 44 8.63 -7.52 9.63
N GLN A 45 9.83 -7.71 10.14
CA GLN A 45 10.60 -8.92 9.89
C GLN A 45 10.16 -10.03 10.86
N GLU A 46 10.01 -11.22 10.29
CA GLU A 46 9.63 -12.41 11.05
C GLU A 46 10.51 -13.55 10.52
N GLY A 47 11.73 -13.63 11.05
CA GLY A 47 12.73 -14.57 10.54
C GLY A 47 13.12 -14.30 9.10
N ASP A 48 12.98 -15.31 8.26
CA ASP A 48 13.34 -15.22 6.85
C ASP A 48 12.26 -14.55 5.99
N ILE A 49 11.13 -14.23 6.59
CA ILE A 49 10.00 -13.61 5.90
C ILE A 49 9.80 -12.21 6.45
N THR A 50 9.52 -11.27 5.56
CA THR A 50 9.21 -9.90 5.95
C THR A 50 7.83 -9.55 5.45
N HIS A 51 7.00 -9.06 6.36
CA HIS A 51 5.68 -8.53 6.05
C HIS A 51 5.81 -7.07 5.65
N ILE A 52 5.11 -6.68 4.61
CA ILE A 52 5.09 -5.30 4.15
C ILE A 52 3.64 -4.87 3.96
N TRP A 53 3.32 -3.69 4.46
CA TRP A 53 2.01 -3.06 4.26
C TRP A 53 2.23 -1.73 3.57
N THR A 54 1.36 -1.41 2.62
CA THR A 54 1.22 -0.02 2.18
C THR A 54 -0.05 0.51 2.80
N VAL A 55 0.06 1.63 3.46
CA VAL A 55 -1.05 2.29 4.14
C VAL A 55 -1.22 3.64 3.50
N SER A 56 -2.39 3.89 2.93
CA SER A 56 -2.65 5.14 2.23
C SER A 56 -3.96 5.75 2.71
N TRP A 57 -4.00 7.08 2.73
CA TRP A 57 -5.15 7.85 3.20
C TRP A 57 -5.77 8.62 2.05
N TRP A 58 -7.09 8.63 2.01
CA TRP A 58 -7.85 9.15 0.88
C TRP A 58 -9.01 10.01 1.35
N LYS A 59 -9.29 11.04 0.57
CA LYS A 59 -10.40 11.94 0.86
C LYS A 59 -11.73 11.19 0.87
N ASP A 60 -11.95 10.32 -0.12
CA ASP A 60 -13.19 9.58 -0.31
C ASP A 60 -12.96 8.35 -1.20
N PHE A 61 -14.00 7.54 -1.37
CA PHE A 61 -13.93 6.35 -2.22
C PHE A 61 -13.77 6.68 -3.70
N GLU A 62 -14.28 7.82 -4.16
CA GLU A 62 -14.12 8.22 -5.56
C GLU A 62 -12.66 8.45 -5.90
N SER A 63 -11.90 9.01 -4.97
CA SER A 63 -10.45 9.19 -5.15
C SER A 63 -9.73 7.84 -5.26
N ILE A 64 -10.16 6.86 -4.48
CA ILE A 64 -9.60 5.51 -4.53
C ILE A 64 -9.89 4.86 -5.89
N LYS A 65 -11.10 5.06 -6.44
CA LYS A 65 -11.43 4.56 -7.77
C LYS A 65 -10.51 5.12 -8.85
N ALA A 66 -10.12 6.35 -8.73
CA ALA A 66 -9.19 6.96 -9.68
C ALA A 66 -7.85 6.24 -9.69
N PHE A 67 -7.44 5.67 -8.56
CA PHE A 67 -6.22 4.87 -8.46
C PHE A 67 -6.45 3.41 -8.82
N ALA A 68 -7.46 2.79 -8.25
CA ALA A 68 -7.63 1.33 -8.24
C ALA A 68 -8.62 0.79 -9.28
N GLY A 69 -9.42 1.67 -9.91
CA GLY A 69 -10.49 1.23 -10.79
C GLY A 69 -11.78 0.98 -10.01
N ASP A 70 -12.80 0.46 -10.71
CA ASP A 70 -14.13 0.30 -10.10
C ASP A 70 -14.19 -0.72 -8.97
N GLU A 71 -13.38 -1.77 -9.05
CA GLU A 71 -13.35 -2.81 -8.02
C GLU A 71 -12.31 -2.45 -6.96
N ILE A 72 -12.65 -1.49 -6.12
CA ILE A 72 -11.71 -0.87 -5.18
C ILE A 72 -11.14 -1.86 -4.14
N GLU A 73 -11.87 -2.94 -3.81
CA GLU A 73 -11.37 -3.93 -2.87
C GLU A 73 -10.23 -4.77 -3.42
N LYS A 74 -10.04 -4.79 -4.75
CA LYS A 74 -8.98 -5.58 -5.34
C LYS A 74 -7.63 -4.92 -5.18
N ALA A 75 -6.63 -5.70 -4.82
CA ALA A 75 -5.25 -5.23 -4.78
C ALA A 75 -4.77 -4.95 -6.20
N LYS A 76 -3.99 -3.88 -6.35
CA LYS A 76 -3.39 -3.52 -7.64
C LYS A 76 -1.94 -3.96 -7.63
N TYR A 77 -1.58 -4.83 -8.56
CA TYR A 77 -0.22 -5.35 -8.68
C TYR A 77 0.46 -4.82 -9.94
N TYR A 78 1.78 -4.76 -9.88
CA TYR A 78 2.64 -4.40 -11.00
C TYR A 78 3.35 -5.67 -11.46
N ASP A 79 3.74 -5.71 -12.74
CA ASP A 79 4.33 -6.93 -13.32
C ASP A 79 5.51 -7.47 -12.53
N ASP A 80 6.37 -6.59 -12.02
CA ASP A 80 7.57 -7.01 -11.30
C ASP A 80 7.32 -7.40 -9.85
N ASP A 81 6.11 -7.22 -9.32
CA ASP A 81 5.77 -7.71 -7.99
C ASP A 81 6.02 -9.21 -7.86
N LYS A 82 5.82 -9.96 -8.94
CA LYS A 82 6.00 -11.41 -8.95
C LYS A 82 7.44 -11.85 -8.69
N LYS A 83 8.41 -10.94 -8.81
CA LYS A 83 9.82 -11.24 -8.51
C LYS A 83 10.07 -11.35 -7.02
N TYR A 84 9.21 -10.74 -6.21
CA TYR A 84 9.44 -10.56 -4.78
C TYR A 84 8.38 -11.17 -3.90
N LEU A 85 7.11 -11.08 -4.30
CA LEU A 85 5.99 -11.53 -3.46
C LEU A 85 5.89 -13.04 -3.39
N LEU A 86 5.68 -13.55 -2.18
CA LEU A 86 5.49 -14.98 -1.95
C LEU A 86 4.09 -15.43 -2.31
N GLU A 87 3.11 -14.52 -2.22
CA GLU A 87 1.74 -14.73 -2.66
C GLU A 87 1.13 -13.40 -3.08
N PHE A 88 0.01 -13.46 -3.77
CA PHE A 88 -0.74 -12.29 -4.20
C PHE A 88 -2.08 -12.28 -3.50
N GLU A 89 -2.19 -11.55 -2.42
CA GLU A 89 -3.47 -11.39 -1.73
C GLU A 89 -4.41 -10.64 -2.66
N PRO A 90 -5.61 -11.18 -2.90
CA PRO A 90 -6.48 -10.59 -3.93
C PRO A 90 -7.10 -9.27 -3.52
N ASN A 91 -7.27 -9.04 -2.21
CA ASN A 91 -8.00 -7.90 -1.72
C ASN A 91 -7.19 -7.04 -0.77
N VAL A 92 -7.58 -5.78 -0.70
CA VAL A 92 -7.10 -4.84 0.30
C VAL A 92 -8.21 -4.57 1.30
N ILE A 93 -7.89 -3.85 2.38
CA ILE A 93 -8.87 -3.46 3.40
C ILE A 93 -9.06 -1.97 3.34
N HIS A 94 -10.32 -1.51 3.41
CA HIS A 94 -10.62 -0.10 3.58
C HIS A 94 -11.29 0.11 4.94
N CYS A 95 -10.86 1.14 5.63
CA CYS A 95 -11.41 1.51 6.92
C CYS A 95 -11.75 3.00 6.92
N GLU A 96 -12.88 3.35 7.52
CA GLU A 96 -13.15 4.76 7.80
C GLU A 96 -12.19 5.22 8.88
N THR A 97 -11.65 6.42 8.73
CA THR A 97 -10.63 6.95 9.63
C THR A 97 -11.14 8.18 10.33
N PHE A 98 -11.06 8.17 11.64
CA PHE A 98 -11.55 9.26 12.49
C PHE A 98 -10.39 9.80 13.32
N ASP A 99 -10.49 11.09 13.63
CA ASP A 99 -9.62 11.73 14.60
C ASP A 99 -8.13 11.61 14.28
N PHE A 100 -7.81 11.68 12.99
CA PHE A 100 -6.41 11.67 12.55
C PHE A 100 -5.70 12.92 13.02
N LYS A 101 -4.62 12.73 13.79
CA LYS A 101 -3.80 13.83 14.26
C LYS A 101 -2.42 13.72 13.67
N SER A 102 -1.97 14.80 13.01
CA SER A 102 -0.63 14.81 12.44
C SER A 102 0.41 14.97 13.54
N LEU A 103 1.62 14.50 13.26
CA LEU A 103 2.74 14.74 14.15
C LEU A 103 3.15 16.19 14.03
N ASN A 104 3.18 16.88 15.14
CA ASN A 104 3.61 18.28 15.21
C ASN A 104 4.98 18.34 15.87
N GLU A 105 5.92 18.90 15.16
CA GLU A 105 7.26 19.11 15.67
C GLU A 105 7.39 20.43 16.42
#